data_809115329f86496ca64f85381416da07
#
_entry.id   809115329f86496ca64f85381416da07
#
_cell.length_a   1.000
_cell.length_b   1.000
_cell.length_c   1.000
_cell.angle_alpha   90.00
_cell.angle_beta   90.00
_cell.angle_gamma   90.00
#
_symmetry.space_group_name_H-M   'P 1'
#
loop_
_entity.id
_entity.type
_entity.pdbx_description
1 polymer ?
#
loop_
_entity_poly.entity_id
_entity_poly.type
_entity_poly.pdbx_seq_one_letter_code
_entity_poly.pdbx_strand_id
1 'polypeptide(L)'
;TGRPLLISCHGMNQDANYQKSQLKIESIADTAKFVTVFPDGINKGWDIGGDRDLKFMDALIEKMVEKYGIDRNRVYISGFSMGGMFTYHCMNRMADKFAAFAPISGYPMGGGVYTSSRPVPIIHTHGTTDDVVGFSGVSGILAGWVKRNGCPSTPITVKPYRVGHITKHTW
;
A
#
# COMPACT_ATOMS: atom_id res chain seq x y z
N THR A 1 -9.77 22.22 7.42
CA THR A 1 -9.17 20.88 7.50
C THR A 1 -9.57 20.06 6.28
N GLY A 2 -8.60 19.69 5.43
CA GLY A 2 -8.82 18.93 4.21
C GLY A 2 -9.28 17.48 4.47
N ARG A 3 -9.69 16.76 3.42
CA ARG A 3 -10.12 15.35 3.51
C ARG A 3 -8.92 14.38 3.36
N PRO A 4 -8.95 13.20 4.00
CA PRO A 4 -7.99 12.14 3.71
C PRO A 4 -8.14 11.62 2.28
N LEU A 5 -7.03 11.14 1.69
CA LEU A 5 -7.01 10.50 0.38
C LEU A 5 -6.44 9.08 0.50
N LEU A 6 -7.12 8.11 -0.09
CA LEU A 6 -6.59 6.77 -0.33
C LEU A 6 -6.38 6.57 -1.84
N ILE A 7 -5.14 6.32 -2.24
CA ILE A 7 -4.78 5.89 -3.60
C ILE A 7 -4.69 4.37 -3.60
N SER A 8 -5.38 3.67 -4.51
CA SER A 8 -5.35 2.22 -4.60
C SER A 8 -4.94 1.74 -5.99
N CYS A 9 -3.78 1.08 -6.07
CA CYS A 9 -3.13 0.66 -7.31
C CYS A 9 -3.50 -0.79 -7.66
N HIS A 10 -3.91 -1.03 -8.91
CA HIS A 10 -4.28 -2.34 -9.43
C HIS A 10 -3.08 -3.29 -9.60
N GLY A 11 -3.34 -4.58 -9.78
CA GLY A 11 -2.34 -5.59 -10.11
C GLY A 11 -1.94 -5.57 -11.60
N MET A 12 -0.94 -6.37 -11.96
CA MET A 12 -0.49 -6.52 -13.35
C MET A 12 -1.62 -7.02 -14.25
N ASN A 13 -1.72 -6.46 -15.45
CA ASN A 13 -2.77 -6.73 -16.45
C ASN A 13 -4.20 -6.36 -16.00
N GLN A 14 -4.33 -5.62 -14.92
CA GLN A 14 -5.60 -5.09 -14.42
C GLN A 14 -5.71 -3.59 -14.73
N ASP A 15 -6.77 -2.96 -14.24
CA ASP A 15 -7.06 -1.53 -14.41
C ASP A 15 -7.77 -0.94 -13.19
N ALA A 16 -8.02 0.37 -13.22
CA ALA A 16 -8.69 1.11 -12.18
C ALA A 16 -10.09 0.57 -11.85
N ASN A 17 -10.87 0.20 -12.88
CA ASN A 17 -12.23 -0.32 -12.70
C ASN A 17 -12.21 -1.68 -12.00
N TYR A 18 -11.28 -2.54 -12.37
CA TYR A 18 -11.11 -3.84 -11.71
C TYR A 18 -10.75 -3.64 -10.23
N GLN A 19 -9.73 -2.81 -9.94
CA GLN A 19 -9.31 -2.54 -8.56
C GLN A 19 -10.45 -2.00 -7.70
N LYS A 20 -11.21 -1.04 -8.22
CA LYS A 20 -12.39 -0.48 -7.57
C LYS A 20 -13.42 -1.56 -7.26
N SER A 21 -13.74 -2.42 -8.25
CA SER A 21 -14.73 -3.49 -8.12
C SER A 21 -14.35 -4.55 -7.07
N GLN A 22 -13.05 -4.80 -6.90
CA GLN A 22 -12.53 -5.78 -5.93
C GLN A 22 -12.44 -5.19 -4.51
N LEU A 23 -11.98 -3.97 -4.38
CA LEU A 23 -11.78 -3.33 -3.07
C LEU A 23 -13.11 -2.96 -2.39
N LYS A 24 -14.11 -2.54 -3.14
CA LYS A 24 -15.49 -2.21 -2.67
C LYS A 24 -15.51 -1.33 -1.41
N ILE A 25 -14.68 -0.30 -1.41
CA ILE A 25 -14.42 0.53 -0.23
C ILE A 25 -15.32 1.78 -0.13
N GLU A 26 -16.18 2.01 -1.13
CA GLU A 26 -16.96 3.24 -1.25
C GLU A 26 -17.84 3.51 -0.03
N SER A 27 -18.54 2.50 0.48
CA SER A 27 -19.40 2.66 1.66
C SER A 27 -18.61 3.05 2.92
N ILE A 28 -17.40 2.52 3.04
CA ILE A 28 -16.47 2.87 4.14
C ILE A 28 -15.96 4.30 3.93
N ALA A 29 -15.59 4.65 2.70
CA ALA A 29 -15.14 5.99 2.35
C ALA A 29 -16.20 7.05 2.62
N ASP A 30 -17.46 6.77 2.28
CA ASP A 30 -18.60 7.65 2.56
C ASP A 30 -18.84 7.84 4.06
N THR A 31 -18.74 6.77 4.84
CA THR A 31 -18.91 6.81 6.30
C THR A 31 -17.75 7.54 6.98
N ALA A 32 -16.52 7.19 6.63
CA ALA A 32 -15.31 7.73 7.24
C ALA A 32 -14.84 9.06 6.61
N LYS A 33 -15.56 9.57 5.59
CA LYS A 33 -15.33 10.87 4.96
C LYS A 33 -13.95 11.05 4.33
N PHE A 34 -13.42 10.02 3.68
CA PHE A 34 -12.21 10.12 2.88
C PHE A 34 -12.48 9.97 1.37
N VAL A 35 -11.56 10.46 0.57
CA VAL A 35 -11.62 10.35 -0.90
C VAL A 35 -10.82 9.14 -1.33
N THR A 36 -11.32 8.39 -2.32
CA THR A 36 -10.60 7.29 -2.97
C THR A 36 -10.26 7.65 -4.40
N VAL A 37 -9.09 7.24 -4.87
CA VAL A 37 -8.71 7.32 -6.27
C VAL A 37 -8.07 6.01 -6.72
N PHE A 38 -8.47 5.55 -7.90
CA PHE A 38 -7.98 4.32 -8.53
C PHE A 38 -7.29 4.72 -9.83
N PRO A 39 -5.95 4.89 -9.84
CA PRO A 39 -5.23 5.27 -11.05
C PRO A 39 -5.03 4.07 -11.99
N ASP A 40 -4.91 4.36 -13.30
CA ASP A 40 -4.47 3.39 -14.29
C ASP A 40 -2.96 3.48 -14.53
N GLY A 41 -2.27 2.37 -14.38
CA GLY A 41 -0.87 2.25 -14.75
C GLY A 41 -0.68 2.07 -16.25
N ILE A 42 0.42 2.59 -16.80
CA ILE A 42 0.77 2.44 -18.21
C ILE A 42 0.94 0.96 -18.55
N ASN A 43 0.33 0.53 -19.66
CA ASN A 43 0.32 -0.87 -20.09
C ASN A 43 -0.19 -1.83 -19.00
N LYS A 44 -1.14 -1.38 -18.20
CA LYS A 44 -1.74 -2.15 -17.10
C LYS A 44 -0.72 -2.66 -16.07
N GLY A 45 0.30 -1.86 -15.78
CA GLY A 45 1.36 -2.18 -14.82
C GLY A 45 1.96 -0.93 -14.19
N TRP A 46 2.95 -1.13 -13.32
CA TRP A 46 3.61 -0.08 -12.55
C TRP A 46 5.12 -0.14 -12.73
N ASP A 47 5.76 1.01 -12.75
CA ASP A 47 7.22 1.13 -12.69
C ASP A 47 7.69 0.90 -11.24
N ILE A 48 8.04 -0.34 -10.91
CA ILE A 48 8.42 -0.76 -9.55
C ILE A 48 9.92 -0.54 -9.24
N GLY A 49 10.66 0.05 -10.14
CA GLY A 49 12.11 0.27 -9.97
C GLY A 49 12.61 1.65 -10.39
N GLY A 50 11.84 2.37 -11.20
CA GLY A 50 12.20 3.69 -11.73
C GLY A 50 11.38 4.83 -11.15
N ASP A 51 11.43 5.97 -11.82
CA ASP A 51 10.84 7.23 -11.35
C ASP A 51 9.53 7.59 -12.07
N ARG A 52 9.16 6.89 -13.14
CA ARG A 52 8.02 7.25 -13.97
C ARG A 52 6.72 7.37 -13.15
N ASP A 53 6.38 6.32 -12.43
CA ASP A 53 5.13 6.29 -11.70
C ASP A 53 5.23 6.95 -10.31
N LEU A 54 6.43 7.16 -9.78
CA LEU A 54 6.63 8.04 -8.62
C LEU A 54 6.27 9.49 -8.97
N LYS A 55 6.71 9.99 -10.14
CA LYS A 55 6.34 11.32 -10.65
C LYS A 55 4.83 11.42 -10.91
N PHE A 56 4.23 10.34 -11.42
CA PHE A 56 2.78 10.27 -11.58
C PHE A 56 2.05 10.38 -10.24
N MET A 57 2.49 9.66 -9.21
CA MET A 57 1.89 9.76 -7.87
C MET A 57 2.00 11.17 -7.29
N ASP A 58 3.14 11.83 -7.44
CA ASP A 58 3.33 13.21 -6.98
C ASP A 58 2.34 14.17 -7.68
N ALA A 59 2.27 14.10 -9.00
CA ALA A 59 1.32 14.90 -9.80
C ALA A 59 -0.15 14.59 -9.45
N LEU A 60 -0.47 13.30 -9.22
CA LEU A 60 -1.82 12.88 -8.82
C LEU A 60 -2.21 13.46 -7.47
N ILE A 61 -1.32 13.40 -6.47
CA ILE A 61 -1.56 13.97 -5.14
C ILE A 61 -1.83 15.48 -5.26
N GLU A 62 -0.98 16.21 -6.00
CA GLU A 62 -1.17 17.65 -6.19
C GLU A 62 -2.53 17.96 -6.85
N LYS A 63 -2.91 17.20 -7.87
CA LYS A 63 -4.21 17.35 -8.53
C LYS A 63 -5.40 17.07 -7.61
N MET A 64 -5.27 16.06 -6.75
CA MET A 64 -6.30 15.72 -5.77
C MET A 64 -6.42 16.79 -4.67
N VAL A 65 -5.30 17.35 -4.23
CA VAL A 65 -5.28 18.48 -3.29
C VAL A 65 -6.00 19.69 -3.89
N GLU A 66 -5.63 20.08 -5.12
CA GLU A 66 -6.20 21.23 -5.82
C GLU A 66 -7.72 21.08 -6.02
N LYS A 67 -8.14 19.91 -6.53
CA LYS A 67 -9.52 19.70 -6.99
C LYS A 67 -10.48 19.32 -5.87
N TYR A 68 -10.02 18.59 -4.86
CA TYR A 68 -10.86 17.97 -3.84
C TYR A 68 -10.54 18.41 -2.41
N GLY A 69 -9.61 19.31 -2.21
CA GLY A 69 -9.22 19.83 -0.89
C GLY A 69 -8.66 18.73 0.02
N ILE A 70 -7.74 17.92 -0.52
CA ILE A 70 -7.08 16.87 0.27
C ILE A 70 -6.08 17.47 1.25
N ASP A 71 -6.03 16.89 2.44
CA ASP A 71 -4.99 17.16 3.43
C ASP A 71 -3.73 16.38 3.07
N ARG A 72 -2.63 17.08 2.74
CA ARG A 72 -1.34 16.49 2.37
C ARG A 72 -0.75 15.58 3.45
N ASN A 73 -1.11 15.77 4.71
CA ASN A 73 -0.65 14.95 5.82
C ASN A 73 -1.48 13.66 6.00
N ARG A 74 -2.54 13.50 5.24
CA ARG A 74 -3.47 12.35 5.31
C ARG A 74 -3.67 11.71 3.95
N VAL A 75 -2.56 11.45 3.24
CA VAL A 75 -2.53 10.71 1.98
C VAL A 75 -2.01 9.30 2.26
N TYR A 76 -2.73 8.30 1.79
CA TYR A 76 -2.45 6.89 2.00
C TYR A 76 -2.36 6.18 0.66
N ILE A 77 -1.53 5.14 0.58
CA ILE A 77 -1.43 4.33 -0.63
C ILE A 77 -1.62 2.84 -0.30
N SER A 78 -2.38 2.17 -1.13
CA SER A 78 -2.59 0.73 -1.13
C SER A 78 -2.39 0.19 -2.54
N GLY A 79 -2.15 -1.11 -2.67
CA GLY A 79 -2.09 -1.75 -3.97
C GLY A 79 -2.12 -3.25 -3.85
N PHE A 80 -2.69 -3.89 -4.88
CA PHE A 80 -2.80 -5.33 -4.99
C PHE A 80 -1.72 -5.89 -5.92
N SER A 81 -1.07 -7.00 -5.55
CA SER A 81 -0.08 -7.71 -6.36
C SER A 81 1.04 -6.75 -6.84
N MET A 82 1.21 -6.51 -8.14
CA MET A 82 2.17 -5.52 -8.66
C MET A 82 1.92 -4.11 -8.08
N GLY A 83 0.67 -3.72 -7.82
CA GLY A 83 0.34 -2.49 -7.09
C GLY A 83 0.85 -2.49 -5.65
N GLY A 84 0.90 -3.66 -5.00
CA GLY A 84 1.54 -3.86 -3.69
C GLY A 84 3.06 -3.69 -3.77
N MET A 85 3.70 -4.24 -4.79
CA MET A 85 5.13 -4.03 -5.07
C MET A 85 5.44 -2.53 -5.30
N PHE A 86 4.58 -1.85 -6.04
CA PHE A 86 4.68 -0.41 -6.24
C PHE A 86 4.48 0.39 -4.94
N THR A 87 3.57 -0.07 -4.06
CA THR A 87 3.41 0.52 -2.73
C THR A 87 4.72 0.45 -1.92
N TYR A 88 5.44 -0.66 -1.98
CA TYR A 88 6.78 -0.77 -1.37
C TYR A 88 7.81 0.15 -2.05
N HIS A 89 7.73 0.31 -3.36
CA HIS A 89 8.60 1.25 -4.08
C HIS A 89 8.36 2.70 -3.61
N CYS A 90 7.10 3.10 -3.44
CA CYS A 90 6.73 4.39 -2.85
C CYS A 90 7.24 4.55 -1.40
N MET A 91 7.18 3.49 -0.58
CA MET A 91 7.76 3.53 0.78
C MET A 91 9.24 3.90 0.78
N ASN A 92 10.00 3.35 -0.18
CA ASN A 92 11.43 3.58 -0.25
C ASN A 92 11.82 4.94 -0.82
N ARG A 93 11.01 5.48 -1.74
CA ARG A 93 11.42 6.60 -2.59
C ARG A 93 10.67 7.91 -2.31
N MET A 94 9.48 7.84 -1.69
CA MET A 94 8.64 9.02 -1.43
C MET A 94 7.82 8.88 -0.13
N ALA A 95 8.47 8.39 0.93
CA ALA A 95 7.84 8.17 2.23
C ALA A 95 7.26 9.46 2.85
N ASP A 96 7.81 10.61 2.52
CA ASP A 96 7.35 11.93 2.97
C ASP A 96 6.01 12.37 2.36
N LYS A 97 5.59 11.75 1.26
CA LYS A 97 4.32 12.06 0.59
C LYS A 97 3.12 11.28 1.13
N PHE A 98 3.35 10.23 1.90
CA PHE A 98 2.29 9.35 2.39
C PHE A 98 2.32 9.20 3.90
N ALA A 99 1.15 9.22 4.54
CA ALA A 99 1.01 9.00 5.98
C ALA A 99 1.22 7.52 6.36
N ALA A 100 0.69 6.59 5.55
CA ALA A 100 0.84 5.14 5.75
C ALA A 100 0.65 4.36 4.44
N PHE A 101 1.01 3.07 4.47
CA PHE A 101 1.11 2.18 3.32
C PHE A 101 0.38 0.85 3.60
N ALA A 102 -0.38 0.37 2.62
CA ALA A 102 -1.17 -0.85 2.76
C ALA A 102 -1.01 -1.80 1.54
N PRO A 103 0.17 -2.45 1.38
CA PRO A 103 0.36 -3.45 0.32
C PRO A 103 -0.48 -4.71 0.58
N ILE A 104 -1.10 -5.24 -0.49
CA ILE A 104 -1.96 -6.43 -0.47
C ILE A 104 -1.38 -7.45 -1.46
N SER A 105 -1.05 -8.64 -0.99
CA SER A 105 -0.54 -9.76 -1.80
C SER A 105 0.55 -9.36 -2.80
N GLY A 106 1.47 -8.48 -2.37
CA GLY A 106 2.57 -7.98 -3.20
C GLY A 106 3.71 -7.44 -2.34
N TYR A 107 4.94 -7.85 -2.65
CA TYR A 107 6.17 -7.38 -2.03
C TYR A 107 7.32 -7.47 -3.04
N PRO A 108 8.48 -6.80 -2.84
CA PRO A 108 9.65 -6.89 -3.73
C PRO A 108 10.22 -8.30 -3.77
N MET A 109 9.93 -9.06 -4.84
CA MET A 109 10.34 -10.47 -4.96
C MET A 109 11.85 -10.64 -5.18
N GLY A 110 12.55 -9.61 -5.62
CA GLY A 110 14.01 -9.59 -5.80
C GLY A 110 14.81 -9.30 -4.53
N GLY A 111 14.15 -9.23 -3.38
CA GLY A 111 14.76 -8.90 -2.09
C GLY A 111 14.28 -7.55 -1.53
N GLY A 112 14.35 -7.41 -0.22
CA GLY A 112 13.91 -6.21 0.48
C GLY A 112 14.88 -5.04 0.31
N VAL A 113 14.34 -3.86 0.03
CA VAL A 113 15.02 -2.57 0.09
C VAL A 113 14.34 -1.74 1.17
N TYR A 114 15.09 -1.08 2.04
CA TYR A 114 14.58 -0.41 3.23
C TYR A 114 15.20 0.99 3.36
N THR A 115 15.00 1.82 2.32
CA THR A 115 15.64 3.15 2.15
C THR A 115 14.70 4.32 2.41
N SER A 116 13.55 4.08 3.06
CA SER A 116 12.63 5.15 3.41
C SER A 116 13.30 6.26 4.20
N SER A 117 12.93 7.52 3.96
CA SER A 117 13.50 8.69 4.65
C SER A 117 13.11 8.75 6.13
N ARG A 118 12.07 8.04 6.54
CA ARG A 118 11.54 7.98 7.92
C ARG A 118 11.01 6.59 8.25
N PRO A 119 10.73 6.26 9.51
CA PRO A 119 9.88 5.14 9.87
C PRO A 119 8.49 5.28 9.23
N VAL A 120 7.94 4.20 8.70
CA VAL A 120 6.68 4.21 7.93
C VAL A 120 5.66 3.24 8.52
N PRO A 121 4.43 3.67 8.82
CA PRO A 121 3.35 2.75 9.20
C PRO A 121 2.96 1.85 8.02
N ILE A 122 2.90 0.53 8.25
CA ILE A 122 2.63 -0.47 7.22
C ILE A 122 1.51 -1.39 7.70
N ILE A 123 0.52 -1.65 6.83
CA ILE A 123 -0.46 -2.74 6.98
C ILE A 123 -0.29 -3.67 5.79
N HIS A 124 0.43 -4.77 5.96
CA HIS A 124 0.59 -5.79 4.91
C HIS A 124 -0.47 -6.88 5.07
N THR A 125 -1.20 -7.17 4.01
CA THR A 125 -2.19 -8.26 3.98
C THR A 125 -1.78 -9.27 2.93
N HIS A 126 -1.79 -10.58 3.28
CA HIS A 126 -1.35 -11.63 2.38
C HIS A 126 -2.09 -12.94 2.65
N GLY A 127 -2.46 -13.67 1.60
CA GLY A 127 -3.01 -15.01 1.71
C GLY A 127 -1.91 -16.04 1.98
N THR A 128 -2.10 -16.93 2.95
CA THR A 128 -1.10 -17.96 3.29
C THR A 128 -0.94 -19.04 2.21
N THR A 129 -1.89 -19.12 1.28
CA THR A 129 -1.88 -20.05 0.15
C THR A 129 -1.68 -19.32 -1.20
N ASP A 130 -1.16 -18.10 -1.17
CA ASP A 130 -0.82 -17.35 -2.39
C ASP A 130 0.32 -18.07 -3.12
N ASP A 131 0.03 -18.58 -4.32
CA ASP A 131 0.94 -19.33 -5.17
C ASP A 131 1.56 -18.47 -6.31
N VAL A 132 1.14 -17.22 -6.42
CA VAL A 132 1.66 -16.25 -7.41
C VAL A 132 2.74 -15.36 -6.78
N VAL A 133 2.41 -14.71 -5.67
CA VAL A 133 3.36 -13.98 -4.84
C VAL A 133 3.49 -14.74 -3.52
N GLY A 134 4.40 -15.71 -3.48
CA GLY A 134 4.46 -16.71 -2.42
C GLY A 134 4.53 -16.15 -1.00
N PHE A 135 3.67 -16.65 -0.11
CA PHE A 135 3.60 -16.20 1.28
C PHE A 135 4.93 -16.35 2.05
N SER A 136 5.76 -17.33 1.66
CA SER A 136 7.02 -17.63 2.34
C SER A 136 8.00 -16.45 2.43
N GLY A 137 7.97 -15.51 1.49
CA GLY A 137 8.81 -14.32 1.49
C GLY A 137 8.33 -13.19 2.41
N VAL A 138 7.07 -13.22 2.85
CA VAL A 138 6.44 -12.12 3.61
C VAL A 138 7.17 -11.84 4.91
N SER A 139 7.48 -12.88 5.69
CA SER A 139 8.13 -12.72 7.00
C SER A 139 9.50 -12.04 6.90
N GLY A 140 10.30 -12.38 5.89
CA GLY A 140 11.61 -11.76 5.66
C GLY A 140 11.51 -10.28 5.29
N ILE A 141 10.58 -9.93 4.41
CA ILE A 141 10.32 -8.54 4.03
C ILE A 141 9.84 -7.71 5.24
N LEU A 142 8.89 -8.24 6.01
CA LEU A 142 8.38 -7.52 7.18
C LEU A 142 9.43 -7.39 8.28
N ALA A 143 10.27 -8.40 8.51
CA ALA A 143 11.36 -8.31 9.49
C ALA A 143 12.33 -7.15 9.17
N GLY A 144 12.63 -6.91 7.89
CA GLY A 144 13.44 -5.76 7.48
C GLY A 144 12.77 -4.43 7.80
N TRP A 145 11.46 -4.30 7.57
CA TRP A 145 10.73 -3.10 7.91
C TRP A 145 10.55 -2.91 9.42
N VAL A 146 10.32 -3.98 10.18
CA VAL A 146 10.31 -3.98 11.65
C VAL A 146 11.62 -3.39 12.18
N LYS A 147 12.76 -3.89 11.68
CA LYS A 147 14.09 -3.38 12.03
C LYS A 147 14.26 -1.92 11.60
N ARG A 148 13.89 -1.58 10.36
CA ARG A 148 13.99 -0.21 9.81
C ARG A 148 13.18 0.80 10.63
N ASN A 149 12.00 0.40 11.09
CA ASN A 149 11.10 1.24 11.87
C ASN A 149 11.45 1.29 13.37
N GLY A 150 12.42 0.49 13.83
CA GLY A 150 12.77 0.43 15.24
C GLY A 150 11.72 -0.24 16.13
N CYS A 151 10.88 -1.11 15.55
CA CYS A 151 9.86 -1.84 16.29
C CYS A 151 10.46 -3.03 17.06
N PRO A 152 9.79 -3.51 18.13
CA PRO A 152 10.15 -4.79 18.78
C PRO A 152 10.17 -5.94 17.77
N SER A 153 11.12 -6.86 17.86
CA SER A 153 11.23 -7.99 16.93
C SER A 153 10.12 -9.02 17.10
N THR A 154 9.55 -9.12 18.29
CA THR A 154 8.47 -10.08 18.61
C THR A 154 7.11 -9.41 18.44
N PRO A 155 6.23 -9.94 17.56
CA PRO A 155 4.90 -9.39 17.36
C PRO A 155 3.93 -9.79 18.47
N ILE A 156 2.92 -8.97 18.67
CA ILE A 156 1.68 -9.37 19.34
C ILE A 156 0.82 -10.09 18.32
N THR A 157 0.47 -11.35 18.58
CA THR A 157 -0.30 -12.19 17.65
C THR A 157 -1.71 -12.42 18.16
N VAL A 158 -2.70 -12.16 17.31
CA VAL A 158 -4.12 -12.43 17.57
C VAL A 158 -4.63 -13.40 16.50
N LYS A 159 -5.16 -14.57 16.96
CA LYS A 159 -5.72 -15.61 16.09
C LYS A 159 -6.90 -16.30 16.81
N PRO A 160 -8.09 -16.35 16.22
CA PRO A 160 -8.50 -15.63 15.03
C PRO A 160 -8.64 -14.12 15.30
N TYR A 161 -8.35 -13.29 14.29
CA TYR A 161 -8.64 -11.88 14.37
C TYR A 161 -9.97 -11.59 13.67
N ARG A 162 -10.95 -11.05 14.42
CA ARG A 162 -12.32 -10.78 13.97
C ARG A 162 -13.07 -12.03 13.51
N VAL A 163 -12.98 -12.40 12.22
CA VAL A 163 -13.73 -13.53 11.64
C VAL A 163 -12.79 -14.59 11.09
N GLY A 164 -13.10 -15.86 11.35
CA GLY A 164 -12.59 -17.03 10.66
C GLY A 164 -11.08 -17.25 10.74
N HIS A 165 -10.43 -17.19 9.59
CA HIS A 165 -9.05 -17.67 9.41
C HIS A 165 -7.99 -16.56 9.41
N ILE A 166 -8.32 -15.35 9.86
CA ILE A 166 -7.38 -14.24 9.87
C ILE A 166 -6.46 -14.33 11.09
N THR A 167 -5.15 -14.23 10.87
CA THR A 167 -4.16 -14.03 11.92
C THR A 167 -3.60 -12.61 11.78
N LYS A 168 -3.60 -11.85 12.87
CA LYS A 168 -3.02 -10.52 12.93
C LYS A 168 -1.74 -10.55 13.75
N HIS A 169 -0.66 -10.03 13.18
CA HIS A 169 0.60 -9.74 13.85
C HIS A 169 0.78 -8.22 13.94
N THR A 170 1.20 -7.73 15.10
CA THR A 170 1.46 -6.29 15.32
C THR A 170 2.83 -6.14 15.97
N TRP A 171 3.69 -5.31 15.38
CA TRP A 171 5.02 -4.96 15.88
C TRP A 171 5.10 -3.51 16.34
#